data_25d7241759ce66dc4dd7196cd98f1e37
#
_entry.id   25d7241759ce66dc4dd7196cd98f1e37
#
_cell.length_a   1.000
_cell.length_b   1.000
_cell.length_c   1.000
_cell.angle_alpha   90.00
_cell.angle_beta   90.00
_cell.angle_gamma   90.00
#
_symmetry.space_group_name_H-M   'P 1'
#
loop_
_entity.id
_entity.type
_entity.pdbx_description
1 polymer ?
#
loop_
_entity_poly.entity_id
_entity_poly.type
_entity_poly.pdbx_seq_one_letter_code
_entity_poly.pdbx_strand_id
1 'polypeptide(L)'
;MRNIKCGVADIRKRVFAEVAKLAYEGGDYTRIEKLPYEIIPGEIGRQRESVFLERAIVGERIRLAMGLPLRPVTEHSLLSDGVEESAIAEKYYDPPLINVIKYACNACAPTHYEVTNACQGCLARHCQHACPKGAIRTERGQAVIDQNLCIKCGKCKDACSYQAIIKFTRPCQEACGMNAIGQDEYGHACIDYDKCVSCGMCLVNCPFGAIVGERIRLAMGLPLRPVAEHSLLSDGIE
;
A
#
# COMPACT_ATOMS: atom_id res chain seq x y z
N MET A 1 1.15 -17.27 3.05
CA MET A 1 0.11 -16.53 2.29
C MET A 1 0.29 -16.57 0.76
N ARG A 2 1.06 -17.52 0.19
CA ARG A 2 1.42 -17.49 -1.26
C ARG A 2 0.30 -17.93 -2.22
N ASN A 3 -0.84 -18.43 -1.75
CA ASN A 3 -1.91 -18.98 -2.62
C ASN A 3 -3.29 -18.29 -2.47
N ILE A 4 -3.37 -17.13 -1.83
CA ILE A 4 -4.64 -16.41 -1.76
C ILE A 4 -4.81 -15.62 -3.05
N LYS A 5 -5.75 -16.05 -3.89
CA LYS A 5 -6.19 -15.27 -5.05
C LYS A 5 -6.83 -13.97 -4.56
N CYS A 6 -6.21 -12.84 -4.82
CA CYS A 6 -6.78 -11.53 -4.52
C CYS A 6 -6.74 -10.64 -5.76
N GLY A 7 -7.74 -9.77 -5.89
CA GLY A 7 -7.88 -8.91 -7.06
C GLY A 7 -6.67 -8.01 -7.32
N VAL A 8 -5.99 -7.57 -6.25
CA VAL A 8 -4.75 -6.77 -6.38
C VAL A 8 -3.62 -7.58 -7.03
N ALA A 9 -3.45 -8.85 -6.64
CA ALA A 9 -2.44 -9.73 -7.22
C ALA A 9 -2.73 -10.03 -8.70
N ASP A 10 -3.99 -10.21 -9.06
CA ASP A 10 -4.40 -10.48 -10.44
C ASP A 10 -4.16 -9.26 -11.33
N ILE A 11 -4.50 -8.05 -10.86
CA ILE A 11 -4.20 -6.81 -11.60
C ILE A 11 -2.70 -6.65 -11.78
N ARG A 12 -1.90 -6.89 -10.74
CA ARG A 12 -0.43 -6.80 -10.85
C ARG A 12 0.13 -7.74 -11.90
N LYS A 13 -0.31 -9.00 -11.93
CA LYS A 13 0.12 -9.98 -12.95
C LYS A 13 -0.25 -9.51 -14.36
N ARG A 14 -1.47 -8.98 -14.54
CA ARG A 14 -1.92 -8.47 -15.85
C ARG A 14 -1.10 -7.26 -16.29
N VAL A 15 -0.86 -6.30 -15.41
CA VAL A 15 0.01 -5.15 -15.69
C VAL A 15 1.39 -5.64 -16.14
N PHE A 16 1.96 -6.60 -15.42
CA PHE A 16 3.26 -7.15 -15.74
C PHE A 16 3.30 -7.87 -17.07
N ALA A 17 2.27 -8.64 -17.38
CA ALA A 17 2.18 -9.34 -18.65
C ALA A 17 2.07 -8.37 -19.83
N GLU A 18 1.26 -7.32 -19.71
CA GLU A 18 1.09 -6.36 -20.80
C GLU A 18 2.33 -5.48 -20.99
N VAL A 19 2.99 -5.05 -19.92
CA VAL A 19 4.26 -4.31 -20.02
C VAL A 19 5.36 -5.18 -20.62
N ALA A 20 5.43 -6.47 -20.27
CA ALA A 20 6.37 -7.40 -20.86
C ALA A 20 6.10 -7.59 -22.38
N LYS A 21 4.83 -7.73 -22.78
CA LYS A 21 4.46 -7.82 -24.20
C LYS A 21 4.91 -6.58 -24.97
N LEU A 22 4.63 -5.38 -24.44
CA LEU A 22 5.09 -4.14 -25.05
C LEU A 22 6.61 -4.10 -25.23
N ALA A 23 7.37 -4.56 -24.24
CA ALA A 23 8.81 -4.61 -24.31
C ALA A 23 9.34 -5.59 -25.37
N TYR A 24 8.65 -6.73 -25.57
CA TYR A 24 9.00 -7.72 -26.60
C TYR A 24 8.56 -7.32 -28.00
N GLU A 25 7.39 -6.69 -28.14
CA GLU A 25 6.86 -6.26 -29.44
C GLU A 25 7.66 -5.09 -30.00
N GLY A 26 8.17 -4.23 -29.14
CA GLY A 26 8.89 -3.01 -29.53
C GLY A 26 7.99 -2.00 -30.26
N GLY A 27 8.55 -0.88 -30.69
CA GLY A 27 7.88 0.07 -31.57
C GLY A 27 7.08 1.17 -30.86
N ASP A 28 5.86 1.42 -31.30
CA ASP A 28 5.05 2.55 -30.86
C ASP A 28 4.49 2.37 -29.44
N TYR A 29 4.93 3.23 -28.52
CA TYR A 29 4.48 3.26 -27.12
C TYR A 29 3.10 3.92 -26.93
N THR A 30 2.45 4.43 -27.99
CA THR A 30 1.09 5.03 -27.89
C THR A 30 0.04 4.02 -27.40
N ARG A 31 0.29 2.72 -27.58
CA ARG A 31 -0.56 1.66 -27.05
C ARG A 31 -0.69 1.69 -25.52
N ILE A 32 0.27 2.28 -24.81
CA ILE A 32 0.24 2.40 -23.34
C ILE A 32 -1.03 3.08 -22.86
N GLU A 33 -1.52 4.09 -23.58
CA GLU A 33 -2.74 4.83 -23.24
C GLU A 33 -4.00 3.94 -23.25
N LYS A 34 -3.98 2.86 -24.03
CA LYS A 34 -5.10 1.91 -24.14
C LYS A 34 -5.04 0.77 -23.13
N LEU A 35 -3.86 0.45 -22.60
CA LEU A 35 -3.68 -0.68 -21.70
C LEU A 35 -4.57 -0.65 -20.45
N PRO A 36 -4.82 0.50 -19.77
CA PRO A 36 -5.76 0.53 -18.66
C PRO A 36 -7.17 0.07 -19.03
N TYR A 37 -7.61 0.31 -20.25
CA TYR A 37 -8.92 -0.11 -20.76
C TYR A 37 -8.94 -1.60 -21.13
N GLU A 38 -7.84 -2.15 -21.61
CA GLU A 38 -7.68 -3.58 -21.90
C GLU A 38 -7.61 -4.40 -20.60
N ILE A 39 -6.92 -3.85 -19.58
CA ILE A 39 -6.79 -4.49 -18.26
C ILE A 39 -8.09 -4.40 -17.47
N ILE A 40 -8.77 -3.26 -17.49
CA ILE A 40 -10.05 -3.03 -16.82
C ILE A 40 -11.12 -2.75 -17.88
N PRO A 41 -11.70 -3.78 -18.51
CA PRO A 41 -12.74 -3.62 -19.52
C PRO A 41 -14.10 -3.35 -18.86
N GLY A 42 -15.02 -2.75 -19.64
CA GLY A 42 -16.40 -2.49 -19.23
C GLY A 42 -16.60 -1.12 -18.61
N GLU A 43 -17.81 -0.87 -18.13
CA GLU A 43 -18.25 0.46 -17.66
C GLU A 43 -18.38 0.53 -16.14
N ILE A 44 -18.36 -0.61 -15.45
CA ILE A 44 -18.60 -0.71 -14.01
C ILE A 44 -17.29 -1.11 -13.31
N GLY A 45 -16.91 -0.35 -12.27
CA GLY A 45 -15.81 -0.68 -11.37
C GLY A 45 -16.07 -2.00 -10.63
N ARG A 46 -15.05 -2.82 -10.48
CA ARG A 46 -15.14 -4.12 -9.79
C ARG A 46 -14.49 -4.12 -8.42
N GLN A 47 -13.51 -3.26 -8.22
CA GLN A 47 -12.73 -3.19 -6.98
C GLN A 47 -12.80 -1.82 -6.32
N ARG A 48 -13.24 -0.82 -7.06
CA ARG A 48 -13.41 0.57 -6.60
C ARG A 48 -14.76 1.08 -7.03
N GLU A 49 -15.21 2.17 -6.44
CA GLU A 49 -16.49 2.81 -6.74
C GLU A 49 -16.59 3.31 -8.19
N SER A 50 -15.45 3.61 -8.81
CA SER A 50 -15.38 4.13 -10.17
C SER A 50 -14.42 3.34 -11.03
N VAL A 51 -14.87 2.94 -12.23
CA VAL A 51 -14.03 2.32 -13.26
C VAL A 51 -12.91 3.28 -13.72
N PHE A 52 -13.17 4.58 -13.72
CA PHE A 52 -12.18 5.60 -14.08
C PHE A 52 -11.03 5.60 -13.05
N LEU A 53 -11.36 5.50 -11.76
CA LEU A 53 -10.36 5.40 -10.70
C LEU A 53 -9.54 4.11 -10.82
N GLU A 54 -10.17 2.98 -11.11
CA GLU A 54 -9.46 1.71 -11.34
C GLU A 54 -8.47 1.83 -12.49
N ARG A 55 -8.88 2.41 -13.62
CA ARG A 55 -8.02 2.63 -14.79
C ARG A 55 -6.89 3.62 -14.51
N ALA A 56 -7.17 4.68 -13.77
CA ALA A 56 -6.12 5.62 -13.34
C ALA A 56 -5.06 4.93 -12.49
N ILE A 57 -5.46 4.12 -11.51
CA ILE A 57 -4.55 3.33 -10.67
C ILE A 57 -3.73 2.35 -11.50
N VAL A 58 -4.36 1.67 -12.46
CA VAL A 58 -3.67 0.74 -13.36
C VAL A 58 -2.68 1.50 -14.25
N GLY A 59 -3.04 2.68 -14.74
CA GLY A 59 -2.12 3.52 -15.52
C GLY A 59 -0.85 3.87 -14.76
N GLU A 60 -0.96 4.30 -13.50
CA GLU A 60 0.22 4.56 -12.67
C GLU A 60 1.05 3.30 -12.40
N ARG A 61 0.39 2.15 -12.23
CA ARG A 61 1.10 0.87 -12.08
C ARG A 61 1.87 0.49 -13.35
N ILE A 62 1.30 0.75 -14.53
CA ILE A 62 1.99 0.54 -15.81
C ILE A 62 3.23 1.43 -15.89
N ARG A 63 3.11 2.73 -15.55
CA ARG A 63 4.25 3.66 -15.52
C ARG A 63 5.35 3.18 -14.59
N LEU A 64 5.01 2.88 -13.33
CA LEU A 64 5.98 2.36 -12.36
C LEU A 64 6.58 1.03 -12.81
N ALA A 65 5.80 0.18 -13.49
CA ALA A 65 6.27 -1.06 -14.08
C ALA A 65 7.30 -0.85 -15.18
N MET A 66 7.16 0.23 -15.93
CA MET A 66 8.11 0.65 -16.97
C MET A 66 9.30 1.44 -16.41
N GLY A 67 9.32 1.69 -15.09
CA GLY A 67 10.34 2.49 -14.43
C GLY A 67 10.16 4.00 -14.58
N LEU A 68 8.96 4.43 -14.92
CA LEU A 68 8.61 5.84 -14.98
C LEU A 68 8.14 6.33 -13.60
N PRO A 69 8.34 7.61 -13.25
CA PRO A 69 7.77 8.18 -12.04
C PRO A 69 6.25 8.26 -12.13
N LEU A 70 5.58 8.39 -10.99
CA LEU A 70 4.16 8.74 -10.94
C LEU A 70 3.90 10.07 -11.63
N ARG A 71 2.76 10.20 -12.30
CA ARG A 71 2.37 11.46 -12.90
C ARG A 71 2.07 12.52 -11.85
N PRO A 72 2.40 13.78 -12.11
CA PRO A 72 1.98 14.89 -11.25
C PRO A 72 0.43 14.94 -11.22
N VAL A 73 -0.13 15.23 -10.05
CA VAL A 73 -1.60 15.31 -9.88
C VAL A 73 -2.15 16.65 -10.37
N THR A 74 -1.28 17.67 -10.42
CA THR A 74 -1.64 19.05 -10.72
C THR A 74 -1.57 19.41 -12.21
N GLU A 75 -0.96 18.53 -13.01
CA GLU A 75 -0.72 18.78 -14.43
C GLU A 75 -1.19 17.60 -15.28
N HIS A 76 -1.69 17.92 -16.47
CA HIS A 76 -2.03 16.89 -17.44
C HIS A 76 -0.76 16.26 -18.02
N SER A 77 -0.68 14.94 -17.99
CA SER A 77 0.41 14.18 -18.60
C SER A 77 -0.11 12.85 -19.15
N LEU A 78 0.47 12.41 -20.26
CA LEU A 78 0.15 11.12 -20.86
C LEU A 78 0.79 9.97 -20.06
N LEU A 79 0.26 8.77 -20.21
CA LEU A 79 0.89 7.58 -19.62
C LEU A 79 2.24 7.27 -20.29
N SER A 80 2.40 7.65 -21.53
CA SER A 80 3.60 7.45 -22.34
C SER A 80 4.69 8.50 -22.12
N ASP A 81 4.41 9.60 -21.42
CA ASP A 81 5.40 10.67 -21.20
C ASP A 81 6.65 10.14 -20.49
N GLY A 82 7.81 10.35 -21.10
CA GLY A 82 9.11 9.92 -20.58
C GLY A 82 9.49 8.46 -20.91
N VAL A 83 8.69 7.74 -21.70
CA VAL A 83 8.99 6.33 -22.05
C VAL A 83 10.29 6.20 -22.81
N GLU A 84 10.58 7.11 -23.72
CA GLU A 84 11.81 7.08 -24.53
C GLU A 84 13.05 7.17 -23.64
N GLU A 85 13.00 7.97 -22.59
CA GLU A 85 14.07 8.07 -21.59
C GLU A 85 14.16 6.83 -20.71
N SER A 86 13.07 6.07 -20.57
CA SER A 86 12.98 4.85 -19.78
C SER A 86 13.42 3.61 -20.54
N ALA A 87 13.29 3.61 -21.85
CA ALA A 87 13.58 2.46 -22.73
C ALA A 87 15.09 2.23 -22.95
N ILE A 88 15.96 3.04 -22.38
CA ILE A 88 17.41 2.93 -22.54
C ILE A 88 17.91 1.73 -21.70
N ALA A 89 18.63 0.81 -22.34
CA ALA A 89 19.15 -0.41 -21.72
C ALA A 89 20.08 -0.15 -20.52
N GLU A 90 20.77 0.99 -20.52
CA GLU A 90 21.73 1.41 -19.50
C GLU A 90 21.10 2.20 -18.35
N LYS A 91 19.77 2.39 -18.34
CA LYS A 91 19.11 3.18 -17.30
C LYS A 91 19.23 2.51 -15.95
N TYR A 92 19.82 3.22 -15.01
CA TYR A 92 19.80 2.88 -13.60
C TYR A 92 18.57 3.50 -12.94
N TYR A 93 17.89 2.71 -12.10
CA TYR A 93 16.81 3.24 -11.28
C TYR A 93 17.38 3.73 -9.97
N ASP A 94 17.19 5.00 -9.72
CA ASP A 94 17.55 5.58 -8.44
C ASP A 94 16.48 5.27 -7.39
N PRO A 95 16.86 5.03 -6.12
CA PRO A 95 15.89 5.02 -5.05
C PRO A 95 15.08 6.33 -5.06
N PRO A 96 13.80 6.27 -4.72
CA PRO A 96 13.11 5.18 -4.02
C PRO A 96 12.49 4.14 -4.95
N LEU A 97 12.64 2.86 -4.58
CA LEU A 97 12.05 1.73 -5.32
C LEU A 97 10.60 1.44 -4.93
N ILE A 98 10.14 1.99 -3.81
CA ILE A 98 8.78 1.83 -3.30
C ILE A 98 8.05 3.17 -3.39
N ASN A 99 6.89 3.16 -4.04
CA ASN A 99 6.08 4.34 -4.29
C ASN A 99 4.67 4.16 -3.73
N VAL A 100 3.99 5.27 -3.45
CA VAL A 100 2.59 5.27 -3.00
C VAL A 100 1.73 5.97 -4.03
N ILE A 101 0.76 5.26 -4.61
CA ILE A 101 -0.29 5.85 -5.42
C ILE A 101 -1.31 6.46 -4.45
N LYS A 102 -1.27 7.77 -4.22
CA LYS A 102 -2.05 8.43 -3.18
C LYS A 102 -3.55 8.20 -3.32
N TYR A 103 -4.11 8.33 -4.52
CA TYR A 103 -5.54 8.12 -4.77
C TYR A 103 -5.97 6.64 -4.76
N ALA A 104 -5.02 5.70 -4.68
CA ALA A 104 -5.30 4.30 -4.38
C ALA A 104 -5.26 4.00 -2.87
N CYS A 105 -4.71 4.92 -2.06
CA CYS A 105 -4.57 4.76 -0.63
C CYS A 105 -5.91 5.02 0.07
N ASN A 106 -6.32 4.10 0.94
CA ASN A 106 -7.57 4.22 1.69
C ASN A 106 -7.45 5.12 2.93
N ALA A 107 -6.37 5.86 3.11
CA ALA A 107 -6.12 6.70 4.28
C ALA A 107 -6.43 5.98 5.61
N CYS A 108 -5.99 4.72 5.75
CA CYS A 108 -6.29 3.90 6.92
C CYS A 108 -5.95 4.63 8.21
N ALA A 109 -6.82 4.55 9.20
CA ALA A 109 -6.61 5.19 10.49
C ALA A 109 -5.29 4.74 11.14
N PRO A 110 -4.61 5.62 11.89
CA PRO A 110 -3.43 5.23 12.65
C PRO A 110 -3.78 4.19 13.71
N THR A 111 -2.79 3.48 14.23
CA THR A 111 -2.99 2.47 15.27
C THR A 111 -3.74 3.04 16.46
N HIS A 112 -4.86 2.41 16.81
CA HIS A 112 -5.69 2.78 17.97
C HIS A 112 -6.43 1.55 18.50
N TYR A 113 -7.06 1.72 19.68
CA TYR A 113 -7.90 0.68 20.27
C TYR A 113 -9.35 1.16 20.31
N GLU A 114 -10.28 0.28 19.97
CA GLU A 114 -11.71 0.54 20.04
C GLU A 114 -12.43 -0.54 20.83
N VAL A 115 -13.52 -0.14 21.47
CA VAL A 115 -14.45 -1.05 22.13
C VAL A 115 -15.55 -1.42 21.13
N THR A 116 -15.71 -2.70 20.89
CA THR A 116 -16.72 -3.22 19.96
C THR A 116 -18.07 -3.44 20.67
N ASN A 117 -19.09 -3.75 19.88
CA ASN A 117 -20.41 -4.12 20.37
C ASN A 117 -20.43 -5.43 21.22
N ALA A 118 -19.32 -6.18 21.26
CA ALA A 118 -19.16 -7.33 22.15
C ALA A 118 -19.00 -6.93 23.63
N CYS A 119 -18.86 -5.62 23.94
CA CYS A 119 -18.75 -5.13 25.31
C CYS A 119 -20.05 -5.36 26.08
N GLN A 120 -19.96 -6.14 27.16
CA GLN A 120 -21.10 -6.48 28.02
C GLN A 120 -21.31 -5.50 29.19
N GLY A 121 -20.54 -4.41 29.26
CA GLY A 121 -20.65 -3.46 30.37
C GLY A 121 -20.40 -4.10 31.74
N CYS A 122 -19.48 -5.05 31.84
CA CYS A 122 -19.26 -5.86 33.02
C CYS A 122 -18.99 -5.03 34.31
N LEU A 123 -19.45 -5.50 35.43
CA LEU A 123 -19.25 -4.81 36.71
C LEU A 123 -17.79 -4.79 37.16
N ALA A 124 -17.02 -5.79 36.80
CA ALA A 124 -15.60 -5.89 37.17
C ALA A 124 -14.71 -4.86 36.49
N ARG A 125 -15.11 -4.30 35.35
CA ARG A 125 -14.42 -3.21 34.62
C ARG A 125 -12.91 -3.37 34.52
N HIS A 126 -12.42 -4.59 34.30
CA HIS A 126 -10.99 -4.88 34.26
C HIS A 126 -10.23 -4.00 33.28
N CYS A 127 -10.81 -3.68 32.11
CA CYS A 127 -10.20 -2.80 31.12
C CYS A 127 -9.95 -1.37 31.68
N GLN A 128 -10.87 -0.86 32.51
CA GLN A 128 -10.76 0.46 33.13
C GLN A 128 -9.66 0.46 34.21
N HIS A 129 -9.64 -0.55 35.06
CA HIS A 129 -8.62 -0.70 36.10
C HIS A 129 -7.21 -0.97 35.54
N ALA A 130 -7.12 -1.67 34.41
CA ALA A 130 -5.85 -1.95 33.75
C ALA A 130 -5.25 -0.73 33.01
N CYS A 131 -6.04 0.35 32.83
CA CYS A 131 -5.57 1.50 32.07
C CYS A 131 -4.72 2.43 32.95
N PRO A 132 -3.39 2.56 32.69
CA PRO A 132 -2.51 3.38 33.51
C PRO A 132 -2.77 4.89 33.38
N LYS A 133 -3.48 5.31 32.33
CA LYS A 133 -3.80 6.72 32.06
C LYS A 133 -5.26 7.07 32.36
N GLY A 134 -6.06 6.12 32.86
CA GLY A 134 -7.49 6.38 33.10
C GLY A 134 -8.27 6.74 31.83
N ALA A 135 -7.77 6.34 30.65
CA ALA A 135 -8.38 6.71 29.36
C ALA A 135 -9.69 5.97 29.06
N ILE A 136 -10.17 5.11 29.96
CA ILE A 136 -11.37 4.31 29.74
C ILE A 136 -12.44 4.73 30.76
N ARG A 137 -13.59 5.11 30.25
CA ARG A 137 -14.79 5.42 31.03
C ARG A 137 -15.97 4.53 30.62
N THR A 138 -17.00 4.49 31.42
CA THR A 138 -18.22 3.76 31.05
C THR A 138 -19.29 4.79 30.68
N GLU A 139 -19.86 4.65 29.50
CA GLU A 139 -20.97 5.45 28.99
C GLU A 139 -22.08 4.53 28.52
N ARG A 140 -23.30 4.79 28.92
CA ARG A 140 -24.50 4.03 28.54
C ARG A 140 -24.33 2.50 28.68
N GLY A 141 -23.62 2.07 29.71
CA GLY A 141 -23.39 0.63 29.97
C GLY A 141 -22.25 0.00 29.19
N GLN A 142 -21.52 0.74 28.35
CA GLN A 142 -20.39 0.24 27.59
C GLN A 142 -19.11 1.02 27.94
N ALA A 143 -17.97 0.35 27.80
CA ALA A 143 -16.68 1.03 27.93
C ALA A 143 -16.41 1.89 26.69
N VAL A 144 -15.84 3.08 26.92
CA VAL A 144 -15.41 4.00 25.85
C VAL A 144 -13.97 4.40 26.11
N ILE A 145 -13.14 4.42 25.07
CA ILE A 145 -11.71 4.78 25.15
C ILE A 145 -11.55 6.21 24.63
N ASP A 146 -11.04 7.09 25.49
CA ASP A 146 -10.61 8.42 25.07
C ASP A 146 -9.27 8.32 24.33
N GLN A 147 -9.31 8.56 23.01
CA GLN A 147 -8.14 8.44 22.15
C GLN A 147 -7.06 9.50 22.44
N ASN A 148 -7.43 10.63 23.03
CA ASN A 148 -6.48 11.69 23.38
C ASN A 148 -5.63 11.32 24.61
N LEU A 149 -6.22 10.58 25.55
CA LEU A 149 -5.54 10.11 26.75
C LEU A 149 -4.86 8.75 26.52
N CYS A 150 -5.26 8.01 25.48
CA CYS A 150 -4.81 6.66 25.23
C CYS A 150 -3.37 6.62 24.71
N ILE A 151 -2.47 6.01 25.50
CA ILE A 151 -1.07 5.77 25.10
C ILE A 151 -0.84 4.51 24.27
N LYS A 152 -1.91 3.85 23.85
CA LYS A 152 -1.89 2.67 22.94
C LYS A 152 -1.11 1.47 23.51
N CYS A 153 -1.04 1.29 24.83
CA CYS A 153 -0.26 0.23 25.48
C CYS A 153 -0.87 -1.18 25.38
N GLY A 154 -2.15 -1.32 25.05
CA GLY A 154 -2.84 -2.60 24.87
C GLY A 154 -3.35 -3.29 26.13
N LYS A 155 -3.00 -2.85 27.35
CA LYS A 155 -3.37 -3.51 28.61
C LYS A 155 -4.89 -3.72 28.78
N CYS A 156 -5.69 -2.79 28.28
CA CYS A 156 -7.16 -2.88 28.34
C CYS A 156 -7.68 -4.04 27.46
N LYS A 157 -7.07 -4.29 26.30
CA LYS A 157 -7.40 -5.40 25.43
C LYS A 157 -7.12 -6.73 26.13
N ASP A 158 -5.93 -6.85 26.73
CA ASP A 158 -5.50 -8.09 27.39
C ASP A 158 -6.32 -8.38 28.65
N ALA A 159 -6.77 -7.33 29.36
CA ALA A 159 -7.61 -7.44 30.55
C ALA A 159 -9.10 -7.70 30.26
N CYS A 160 -9.54 -7.58 29.01
CA CYS A 160 -10.95 -7.74 28.67
C CYS A 160 -11.36 -9.21 28.56
N SER A 161 -12.13 -9.72 29.53
CA SER A 161 -12.61 -11.12 29.53
C SER A 161 -13.48 -11.48 28.32
N TYR A 162 -14.15 -10.50 27.72
CA TYR A 162 -15.01 -10.69 26.54
C TYR A 162 -14.29 -10.41 25.22
N GLN A 163 -13.00 -10.07 25.25
CA GLN A 163 -12.23 -9.70 24.07
C GLN A 163 -12.90 -8.60 23.22
N ALA A 164 -13.68 -7.75 23.87
CA ALA A 164 -14.45 -6.69 23.22
C ALA A 164 -13.62 -5.49 22.80
N ILE A 165 -12.34 -5.43 23.13
CA ILE A 165 -11.43 -4.35 22.76
C ILE A 165 -10.50 -4.87 21.67
N ILE A 166 -10.53 -4.23 20.52
CA ILE A 166 -9.70 -4.60 19.37
C ILE A 166 -8.68 -3.50 19.07
N LYS A 167 -7.55 -3.93 18.54
CA LYS A 167 -6.49 -3.05 18.05
C LYS A 167 -6.65 -2.90 16.54
N PHE A 168 -6.93 -1.67 16.12
CA PHE A 168 -6.82 -1.31 14.70
C PHE A 168 -5.38 -0.94 14.38
N THR A 169 -4.90 -1.40 13.26
CA THR A 169 -3.54 -1.09 12.79
C THR A 169 -3.60 -0.67 11.34
N ARG A 170 -2.66 0.19 10.97
CA ARG A 170 -2.40 0.48 9.56
C ARG A 170 -1.46 -0.61 9.03
N PRO A 171 -1.91 -1.51 8.14
CA PRO A 171 -1.13 -2.70 7.77
C PRO A 171 0.24 -2.39 7.19
N CYS A 172 0.36 -1.33 6.36
CA CYS A 172 1.64 -0.93 5.78
C CYS A 172 2.63 -0.39 6.83
N GLN A 173 2.12 0.35 7.84
CA GLN A 173 2.93 0.90 8.92
C GLN A 173 3.38 -0.21 9.88
N GLU A 174 2.49 -1.12 10.25
CA GLU A 174 2.81 -2.25 11.13
C GLU A 174 3.82 -3.21 10.49
N ALA A 175 3.75 -3.39 9.18
CA ALA A 175 4.68 -4.23 8.44
C ALA A 175 6.08 -3.60 8.24
N CYS A 176 6.23 -2.31 8.52
CA CYS A 176 7.49 -1.59 8.30
C CYS A 176 8.39 -1.68 9.52
N GLY A 177 9.38 -2.59 9.50
CA GLY A 177 10.35 -2.74 10.59
C GLY A 177 11.25 -1.51 10.79
N MET A 178 11.37 -0.63 9.78
CA MET A 178 12.16 0.59 9.84
C MET A 178 11.35 1.82 10.29
N ASN A 179 10.05 1.67 10.56
CA ASN A 179 9.14 2.79 10.87
C ASN A 179 9.19 3.92 9.84
N ALA A 180 9.44 3.59 8.58
CA ALA A 180 9.55 4.54 7.47
C ALA A 180 8.20 4.98 6.89
N ILE A 181 7.05 4.48 7.41
CA ILE A 181 5.72 4.81 6.90
C ILE A 181 4.99 5.74 7.87
N GLY A 182 4.79 6.96 7.44
CA GLY A 182 4.00 7.98 8.11
C GLY A 182 2.64 8.22 7.46
N GLN A 183 2.10 9.40 7.71
CA GLN A 183 0.87 9.93 7.11
C GLN A 183 1.13 11.33 6.58
N ASP A 184 0.52 11.67 5.46
CA ASP A 184 0.40 13.06 5.03
C ASP A 184 -0.80 13.75 5.72
N GLU A 185 -1.02 15.01 5.39
CA GLU A 185 -2.12 15.83 5.93
C GLU A 185 -3.53 15.27 5.62
N TYR A 186 -3.66 14.48 4.55
CA TYR A 186 -4.90 13.83 4.15
C TYR A 186 -5.04 12.40 4.72
N GLY A 187 -4.08 11.96 5.52
CA GLY A 187 -4.07 10.61 6.10
C GLY A 187 -3.55 9.53 5.16
N HIS A 188 -3.10 9.85 3.95
CA HIS A 188 -2.50 8.86 3.07
C HIS A 188 -1.14 8.40 3.59
N ALA A 189 -0.74 7.20 3.19
CA ALA A 189 0.59 6.70 3.52
C ALA A 189 1.66 7.59 2.86
N CYS A 190 2.66 7.97 3.65
CA CYS A 190 3.83 8.70 3.20
C CYS A 190 5.08 7.92 3.58
N ILE A 191 6.04 7.79 2.68
CA ILE A 191 7.27 7.05 2.90
C ILE A 191 8.39 8.04 3.20
N ASP A 192 9.04 7.86 4.33
CA ASP A 192 10.29 8.51 4.69
C ASP A 192 11.43 7.73 3.99
N TYR A 193 11.92 8.29 2.90
CA TYR A 193 12.92 7.62 2.06
C TYR A 193 14.31 7.55 2.70
N ASP A 194 14.60 8.39 3.68
CA ASP A 194 15.86 8.34 4.42
C ASP A 194 15.92 7.10 5.33
N LYS A 195 14.75 6.61 5.76
CA LYS A 195 14.61 5.39 6.57
C LYS A 195 14.27 4.14 5.77
N CYS A 196 13.78 4.33 4.54
CA CYS A 196 13.25 3.22 3.74
C CYS A 196 14.38 2.39 3.11
N VAL A 197 14.48 1.12 3.49
CA VAL A 197 15.42 0.15 2.92
C VAL A 197 14.84 -0.62 1.72
N SER A 198 13.72 -0.20 1.17
CA SER A 198 13.08 -0.79 0.00
C SER A 198 12.75 -2.29 0.10
N CYS A 199 12.56 -2.83 1.29
CA CYS A 199 12.31 -4.28 1.52
C CYS A 199 10.97 -4.78 0.96
N GLY A 200 10.02 -3.90 0.61
CA GLY A 200 8.72 -4.25 0.02
C GLY A 200 7.69 -4.84 0.97
N MET A 201 7.93 -4.94 2.27
CA MET A 201 6.97 -5.50 3.25
C MET A 201 5.66 -4.71 3.27
N CYS A 202 5.72 -3.40 3.20
CA CYS A 202 4.54 -2.53 3.15
C CYS A 202 3.68 -2.77 1.88
N LEU A 203 4.32 -3.07 0.75
CA LEU A 203 3.67 -3.40 -0.52
C LEU A 203 2.86 -4.70 -0.42
N VAL A 204 3.44 -5.73 0.20
CA VAL A 204 2.78 -7.04 0.36
C VAL A 204 1.60 -6.95 1.33
N ASN A 205 1.70 -6.10 2.34
CA ASN A 205 0.69 -5.96 3.39
C ASN A 205 -0.37 -4.89 3.11
N CYS A 206 -0.24 -4.10 2.04
CA CYS A 206 -1.27 -3.13 1.68
C CYS A 206 -2.49 -3.80 1.02
N PRO A 207 -3.66 -3.90 1.68
CA PRO A 207 -4.82 -4.58 1.11
C PRO A 207 -5.44 -3.82 -0.07
N PHE A 208 -5.18 -2.52 -0.16
CA PHE A 208 -5.65 -1.66 -1.26
C PHE A 208 -4.69 -1.63 -2.44
N GLY A 209 -3.50 -2.22 -2.30
CA GLY A 209 -2.48 -2.21 -3.33
C GLY A 209 -2.01 -0.81 -3.72
N ALA A 210 -2.11 0.16 -2.83
CA ALA A 210 -1.67 1.54 -3.05
C ALA A 210 -0.16 1.68 -3.07
N ILE A 211 0.55 0.75 -2.42
CA ILE A 211 2.01 0.74 -2.39
C ILE A 211 2.52 -0.17 -3.49
N VAL A 212 3.40 0.34 -4.30
CA VAL A 212 3.94 -0.33 -5.50
C VAL A 212 5.46 -0.28 -5.48
N GLY A 213 6.10 -1.36 -5.90
CA GLY A 213 7.55 -1.48 -6.02
C GLY A 213 7.97 -1.99 -7.40
N GLU A 214 9.13 -1.59 -7.86
CA GLU A 214 9.65 -1.85 -9.21
C GLU A 214 10.29 -3.23 -9.36
N ARG A 215 9.56 -4.32 -9.15
CA ARG A 215 10.13 -5.68 -9.35
C ARG A 215 10.02 -6.20 -10.79
N ILE A 216 9.78 -5.34 -11.75
CA ILE A 216 9.44 -5.75 -13.12
C ILE A 216 10.61 -5.85 -14.08
N ARG A 217 11.78 -5.34 -13.76
CA ARG A 217 12.92 -5.36 -14.68
C ARG A 217 13.21 -6.73 -15.24
N LEU A 218 13.11 -7.78 -14.41
CA LEU A 218 13.28 -9.18 -14.83
C LEU A 218 12.22 -9.63 -15.84
N ALA A 219 10.97 -9.24 -15.66
CA ALA A 219 9.88 -9.57 -16.57
C ALA A 219 10.01 -8.85 -17.92
N MET A 220 10.70 -7.72 -17.96
CA MET A 220 10.96 -6.94 -19.17
C MET A 220 12.26 -7.32 -19.87
N GLY A 221 13.01 -8.32 -19.36
CA GLY A 221 14.31 -8.68 -19.93
C GLY A 221 15.40 -7.61 -19.81
N LEU A 222 15.16 -6.59 -18.98
CA LEU A 222 16.12 -5.53 -18.74
C LEU A 222 17.24 -6.03 -17.81
N PRO A 223 18.50 -5.57 -17.98
CA PRO A 223 19.58 -5.96 -17.11
C PRO A 223 19.27 -5.62 -15.66
N LEU A 224 19.55 -6.57 -14.77
CA LEU A 224 19.43 -6.32 -13.34
C LEU A 224 20.34 -5.16 -12.95
N ARG A 225 19.82 -4.28 -12.12
CA ARG A 225 20.62 -3.25 -11.47
C ARG A 225 21.79 -3.91 -10.74
N PRO A 226 23.03 -3.43 -10.91
CA PRO A 226 24.08 -3.84 -10.00
C PRO A 226 23.64 -3.47 -8.57
N VAL A 227 23.55 -4.48 -7.73
CA VAL A 227 23.14 -4.34 -6.33
C VAL A 227 24.26 -3.59 -5.63
N ALA A 228 24.01 -2.38 -5.17
CA ALA A 228 24.82 -1.84 -4.08
C ALA A 228 24.63 -2.78 -2.88
N GLU A 229 25.68 -3.12 -2.15
CA GLU A 229 25.78 -4.21 -1.16
C GLU A 229 24.70 -4.28 -0.05
N HIS A 230 23.65 -3.44 -0.09
CA HIS A 230 22.61 -3.35 0.93
C HIS A 230 21.16 -3.43 0.40
N SER A 231 20.93 -3.83 -0.84
CA SER A 231 19.58 -3.94 -1.37
C SER A 231 19.04 -5.37 -1.17
N LEU A 232 18.25 -5.57 -0.13
CA LEU A 232 17.51 -6.81 0.18
C LEU A 232 16.48 -7.23 -0.91
N LEU A 233 16.40 -6.52 -2.02
CA LEU A 233 15.49 -6.82 -3.13
C LEU A 233 16.04 -7.85 -4.11
N SER A 234 17.31 -8.22 -4.01
CA SER A 234 17.97 -9.16 -4.92
C SER A 234 17.83 -10.63 -4.50
N ASP A 235 17.54 -10.92 -3.23
CA ASP A 235 17.70 -12.26 -2.65
C ASP A 235 16.41 -13.09 -2.63
N GLY A 236 15.46 -12.82 -3.46
CA GLY A 236 14.16 -13.45 -3.33
C GLY A 236 13.51 -13.99 -4.60
N ILE A 237 14.27 -14.29 -5.65
CA ILE A 237 13.72 -14.95 -6.85
C ILE A 237 14.71 -16.01 -7.32
N GLU A 238 14.68 -17.16 -6.69
CA GLU A 238 14.90 -18.47 -7.30
C GLU A 238 13.55 -19.11 -7.59
#